data_a9717632ba86ba0bd521004ad32545ef
#
_entry.id   a9717632ba86ba0bd521004ad32545ef
#
_cell.length_a   1.000
_cell.length_b   1.000
_cell.length_c   1.000
_cell.angle_alpha   90.00
_cell.angle_beta   90.00
_cell.angle_gamma   90.00
#
_symmetry.space_group_name_H-M   'P 1'
#
loop_
_entity.id
_entity.type
_entity.pdbx_description
1 polymer ?
#
loop_
_entity_poly.entity_id
_entity_poly.type
_entity_poly.pdbx_seq_one_letter_code
_entity_poly.pdbx_strand_id
1 'polypeptide(L)'
;MRTLWLAAGSWQLEADIESKKTMTDPIADMLSRIRNAVTAKHTRVDMPASRLKADIARILQDEGYIQGFKLLDGAAEKTTAQTKTLRLFLKYGPHGERLITGVQRISRPGRRVYFGKEDVPEVLAGLGTSILTTSRGVMTGRAAVKAGVGGEVLCNIW
;
A
#
# COMPACT_ATOMS: atom_id res chain seq x y z
N MET A 1 -29.00 -21.38 26.93
CA MET A 1 -29.06 -21.04 25.50
C MET A 1 -28.93 -19.55 25.17
N ARG A 2 -29.29 -18.64 26.07
CA ARG A 2 -29.15 -17.21 25.84
C ARG A 2 -27.72 -16.67 25.97
N THR A 3 -26.81 -17.36 26.64
CA THR A 3 -25.41 -16.96 26.85
C THR A 3 -24.50 -17.15 25.63
N LEU A 4 -24.84 -18.09 24.74
CA LEU A 4 -24.06 -18.34 23.50
C LEU A 4 -24.26 -17.25 22.43
N TRP A 5 -25.43 -16.62 22.38
CA TRP A 5 -25.74 -15.53 21.46
C TRP A 5 -25.06 -14.22 21.85
N LEU A 6 -24.95 -13.92 23.11
CA LEU A 6 -24.28 -12.73 23.63
C LEU A 6 -22.74 -12.82 23.46
N ALA A 7 -22.17 -14.02 23.56
CA ALA A 7 -20.76 -14.26 23.34
C ALA A 7 -20.36 -14.06 21.86
N ALA A 8 -21.15 -14.52 20.90
CA ALA A 8 -20.88 -14.35 19.47
C ALA A 8 -20.95 -12.88 19.04
N GLY A 9 -21.84 -12.07 19.59
CA GLY A 9 -21.96 -10.66 19.29
C GLY A 9 -20.81 -9.82 19.86
N SER A 10 -20.29 -10.18 21.04
CA SER A 10 -19.17 -9.47 21.65
C SER A 10 -17.83 -9.75 20.95
N TRP A 11 -17.61 -10.96 20.47
CA TRP A 11 -16.41 -11.31 19.70
C TRP A 11 -16.32 -10.55 18.38
N GLN A 12 -17.46 -10.37 17.71
CA GLN A 12 -17.52 -9.62 16.45
C GLN A 12 -17.25 -8.13 16.65
N LEU A 13 -17.80 -7.56 17.71
CA LEU A 13 -17.57 -6.16 18.09
C LEU A 13 -16.14 -5.91 18.55
N GLU A 14 -15.52 -6.83 19.28
CA GLU A 14 -14.13 -6.74 19.68
C GLU A 14 -13.18 -6.84 18.49
N ALA A 15 -13.46 -7.73 17.53
CA ALA A 15 -12.72 -7.83 16.28
C ALA A 15 -12.82 -6.55 15.43
N ASP A 16 -14.01 -5.95 15.37
CA ASP A 16 -14.22 -4.68 14.65
C ASP A 16 -13.56 -3.48 15.35
N ILE A 17 -13.53 -3.48 16.68
CA ILE A 17 -12.84 -2.45 17.46
C ILE A 17 -11.32 -2.62 17.34
N GLU A 18 -10.84 -3.85 17.36
CA GLU A 18 -9.42 -4.15 17.23
C GLU A 18 -8.89 -3.86 15.84
N SER A 19 -9.69 -4.10 14.79
CA SER A 19 -9.33 -3.73 13.41
C SER A 19 -9.28 -2.22 13.19
N LYS A 20 -10.07 -1.45 13.93
CA LYS A 20 -10.03 0.02 13.91
C LYS A 20 -8.89 0.61 14.73
N LYS A 21 -8.44 -0.10 15.77
CA LYS A 21 -7.43 0.37 16.71
C LYS A 21 -6.00 0.10 16.25
N THR A 22 -5.79 -0.80 15.29
CA THR A 22 -4.46 -1.31 14.91
C THR A 22 -3.90 -0.74 13.61
N MET A 23 -4.53 0.28 12.99
CA MET A 23 -3.98 0.92 11.80
C MET A 23 -2.87 1.92 12.14
N THR A 24 -1.78 1.42 12.74
CA THR A 24 -0.59 2.23 13.06
C THR A 24 0.32 2.44 11.85
N ASP A 25 0.19 1.61 10.80
CA ASP A 25 0.95 1.73 9.57
C ASP A 25 0.04 1.58 8.34
N PRO A 26 -0.48 2.69 7.81
CA PRO A 26 -1.36 2.66 6.63
C PRO A 26 -0.69 2.10 5.38
N ILE A 27 0.63 2.27 5.24
CA ILE A 27 1.39 1.76 4.09
C ILE A 27 1.51 0.24 4.17
N ALA A 28 1.79 -0.32 5.35
CA ALA A 28 1.82 -1.76 5.54
C ALA A 28 0.46 -2.40 5.24
N ASP A 29 -0.64 -1.75 5.63
CA ASP A 29 -2.00 -2.17 5.29
C ASP A 29 -2.22 -2.16 3.79
N MET A 30 -1.82 -1.10 3.09
CA MET A 30 -1.89 -1.01 1.62
C MET A 30 -1.14 -2.15 0.95
N LEU A 31 0.09 -2.42 1.37
CA LEU A 31 0.91 -3.49 0.81
C LEU A 31 0.32 -4.87 1.06
N SER A 32 -0.24 -5.10 2.24
CA SER A 32 -0.91 -6.36 2.58
C SER A 32 -2.16 -6.58 1.74
N ARG A 33 -2.96 -5.53 1.51
CA ARG A 33 -4.14 -5.59 0.64
C ARG A 33 -3.75 -5.92 -0.81
N ILE A 34 -2.70 -5.29 -1.33
CA ILE A 34 -2.18 -5.58 -2.67
C ILE A 34 -1.71 -7.03 -2.77
N ARG A 35 -0.91 -7.48 -1.80
CA ARG A 35 -0.40 -8.86 -1.74
C ARG A 35 -1.54 -9.88 -1.75
N ASN A 36 -2.52 -9.70 -0.89
CA ASN A 36 -3.65 -10.60 -0.76
C ASN A 36 -4.51 -10.62 -2.02
N ALA A 37 -4.75 -9.47 -2.63
CA ALA A 37 -5.52 -9.36 -3.86
C ALA A 37 -4.80 -10.02 -5.05
N VAL A 38 -3.49 -9.83 -5.17
CA VAL A 38 -2.69 -10.49 -6.22
C VAL A 38 -2.67 -12.00 -6.03
N THR A 39 -2.57 -12.47 -4.78
CA THR A 39 -2.63 -13.91 -4.47
C THR A 39 -3.98 -14.51 -4.82
N ALA A 40 -5.07 -13.80 -4.56
CA ALA A 40 -6.43 -14.22 -4.89
C ALA A 40 -6.82 -13.91 -6.35
N LYS A 41 -5.93 -13.28 -7.12
CA LYS A 41 -6.16 -12.85 -8.51
C LYS A 41 -7.36 -11.92 -8.68
N HIS A 42 -7.57 -11.03 -7.72
CA HIS A 42 -8.56 -9.98 -7.84
C HIS A 42 -8.16 -8.94 -8.90
N THR A 43 -9.13 -8.35 -9.56
CA THR A 43 -8.91 -7.33 -10.58
C THR A 43 -8.74 -5.93 -10.00
N ARG A 44 -9.23 -5.72 -8.79
CA ARG A 44 -9.20 -4.43 -8.09
C ARG A 44 -9.05 -4.59 -6.58
N VAL A 45 -8.54 -3.54 -5.96
CA VAL A 45 -8.37 -3.44 -4.50
C VAL A 45 -8.86 -2.07 -4.07
N ASP A 46 -9.70 -2.03 -3.06
CA ASP A 46 -10.17 -0.80 -2.44
C ASP A 46 -9.53 -0.62 -1.06
N MET A 47 -9.19 0.61 -0.74
CA MET A 47 -8.60 0.99 0.54
C MET A 47 -8.94 2.44 0.89
N PRO A 48 -8.89 2.83 2.17
CA PRO A 48 -9.02 4.23 2.53
C PRO A 48 -7.93 5.06 1.85
N ALA A 49 -8.33 6.18 1.23
CA ALA A 49 -7.39 7.03 0.51
C ALA A 49 -6.56 7.89 1.46
N SER A 50 -5.31 8.12 1.07
CA SER A 50 -4.46 9.16 1.63
C SER A 50 -3.57 9.72 0.52
N ARG A 51 -3.00 10.90 0.73
CA ARG A 51 -2.10 11.51 -0.25
C ARG A 51 -0.89 10.63 -0.54
N LEU A 52 -0.30 10.08 0.51
CA LEU A 52 0.86 9.20 0.38
C LEU A 52 0.53 7.91 -0.39
N LYS A 53 -0.62 7.30 -0.10
CA LYS A 53 -1.09 6.11 -0.84
C LYS A 53 -1.35 6.40 -2.31
N ALA A 54 -1.91 7.56 -2.63
CA ALA A 54 -2.13 7.99 -4.01
C ALA A 54 -0.81 8.21 -4.76
N ASP A 55 0.19 8.79 -4.10
CA ASP A 55 1.53 8.96 -4.67
C ASP A 55 2.21 7.61 -4.94
N ILE A 56 2.08 6.65 -4.03
CA ILE A 56 2.58 5.28 -4.22
C ILE A 56 1.85 4.61 -5.39
N ALA A 57 0.53 4.75 -5.48
CA ALA A 57 -0.26 4.20 -6.58
C ALA A 57 0.16 4.76 -7.95
N ARG A 58 0.46 6.04 -8.02
CA ARG A 58 0.99 6.68 -9.23
C ARG A 58 2.31 6.05 -9.65
N ILE A 59 3.23 5.83 -8.71
CA ILE A 59 4.51 5.17 -8.99
C ILE A 59 4.30 3.73 -9.47
N LEU A 60 3.40 2.98 -8.85
CA LEU A 60 3.08 1.62 -9.28
C LEU A 60 2.52 1.58 -10.70
N GLN A 61 1.73 2.57 -11.09
CA GLN A 61 1.22 2.71 -12.44
C GLN A 61 2.35 3.06 -13.43
N ASP A 62 3.19 4.02 -13.09
CA ASP A 62 4.31 4.46 -13.94
C ASP A 62 5.33 3.34 -14.17
N GLU A 63 5.58 2.51 -13.16
CA GLU A 63 6.46 1.34 -13.26
C GLU A 63 5.79 0.11 -13.91
N GLY A 64 4.50 0.19 -14.19
CA GLY A 64 3.77 -0.87 -14.89
C GLY A 64 3.29 -2.03 -14.01
N TYR A 65 3.31 -1.90 -12.69
CA TYR A 65 2.83 -2.93 -11.77
C TYR A 65 1.31 -3.01 -11.68
N ILE A 66 0.63 -1.88 -11.85
CA ILE A 66 -0.83 -1.80 -11.87
C ILE A 66 -1.31 -1.16 -13.16
N GLN A 67 -2.54 -1.43 -13.53
CA GLN A 67 -3.17 -0.85 -14.72
C GLN A 67 -3.50 0.63 -14.51
N GLY A 68 -3.97 0.98 -13.32
CA GLY A 68 -4.33 2.34 -12.96
C GLY A 68 -4.92 2.41 -11.56
N PHE A 69 -5.33 3.61 -11.17
CA PHE A 69 -6.02 3.85 -9.90
C PHE A 69 -7.04 4.97 -10.05
N LYS A 70 -8.03 4.97 -9.15
CA LYS A 70 -9.04 6.02 -9.03
C LYS A 70 -9.24 6.41 -7.58
N LEU A 71 -9.50 7.69 -7.37
CA LEU A 71 -10.00 8.20 -6.10
C LEU A 71 -11.52 8.30 -6.19
N LEU A 72 -12.21 7.55 -5.35
CA LEU A 72 -13.66 7.55 -5.27
C LEU A 72 -14.07 8.35 -4.05
N ASP A 73 -14.98 9.31 -4.26
CA ASP A 73 -15.65 9.95 -3.13
C ASP A 73 -16.62 8.92 -2.55
N GLY A 74 -16.42 8.59 -1.26
CA GLY A 74 -17.29 7.66 -0.58
C GLY A 74 -18.72 8.15 -0.68
N ALA A 75 -19.63 7.31 -1.15
CA ALA A 75 -21.06 7.56 -1.04
C ALA A 75 -21.37 7.59 0.45
N ALA A 76 -21.30 8.77 1.03
CA ALA A 76 -21.51 8.98 2.45
C ALA A 76 -23.01 8.86 2.75
N GLU A 77 -23.45 7.65 3.02
CA GLU A 77 -24.59 7.54 3.89
C GLU A 77 -24.17 7.97 5.29
N LYS A 78 -24.40 9.24 5.60
CA LYS A 78 -24.61 9.80 6.95
C LYS A 78 -23.45 9.81 7.97
N THR A 79 -22.19 9.81 7.59
CA THR A 79 -21.13 10.16 8.54
C THR A 79 -20.35 11.38 8.06
N THR A 80 -20.11 12.29 8.97
CA THR A 80 -19.52 13.62 8.74
C THR A 80 -18.05 13.64 8.25
N ALA A 81 -17.46 12.49 7.97
CA ALA A 81 -16.15 12.36 7.38
C ALA A 81 -16.29 11.78 5.97
N GLN A 82 -16.07 12.59 4.96
CA GLN A 82 -15.92 12.15 3.58
C GLN A 82 -14.67 11.26 3.48
N THR A 83 -14.84 9.97 3.72
CA THR A 83 -13.78 8.99 3.52
C THR A 83 -13.65 8.72 2.03
N LYS A 84 -12.62 9.28 1.42
CA LYS A 84 -12.27 8.95 0.04
C LYS A 84 -11.71 7.53 0.02
N THR A 85 -12.08 6.79 -1.01
CA THR A 85 -11.58 5.44 -1.26
C THR A 85 -10.62 5.47 -2.43
N LEU A 86 -9.44 4.87 -2.25
CA LEU A 86 -8.49 4.63 -3.31
C LEU A 86 -8.74 3.24 -3.89
N ARG A 87 -9.02 3.18 -5.17
CA ARG A 87 -9.22 1.93 -5.91
C ARG A 87 -8.05 1.71 -6.85
N LEU A 88 -7.35 0.59 -6.68
CA LEU A 88 -6.29 0.15 -7.56
C LEU A 88 -6.82 -0.91 -8.53
N PHE A 89 -6.50 -0.75 -9.81
CA PHE A 89 -6.78 -1.76 -10.83
C PHE A 89 -5.52 -2.58 -11.07
N LEU A 90 -5.56 -3.84 -10.67
CA LEU A 90 -4.42 -4.73 -10.78
C LEU A 90 -4.24 -5.21 -12.22
N LYS A 91 -3.01 -5.46 -12.60
CA LYS A 91 -2.61 -5.91 -13.91
C LYS A 91 -2.01 -7.32 -13.82
N TYR A 92 -2.37 -8.15 -14.77
CA TYR A 92 -1.83 -9.50 -14.90
C TYR A 92 -1.27 -9.70 -16.30
N GLY A 93 -0.35 -10.66 -16.45
CA GLY A 93 0.15 -11.05 -17.75
C GLY A 93 -0.91 -11.75 -18.61
N PRO A 94 -0.60 -11.98 -19.90
CA PRO A 94 -1.56 -12.57 -20.85
C PRO A 94 -2.03 -13.98 -20.49
N HIS A 95 -1.27 -14.70 -19.66
CA HIS A 95 -1.62 -16.03 -19.14
C HIS A 95 -2.07 -16.02 -17.67
N GLY A 96 -2.41 -14.84 -17.13
CA GLY A 96 -2.78 -14.69 -15.73
C GLY A 96 -1.58 -14.64 -14.78
N GLU A 97 -0.38 -14.42 -15.29
CA GLU A 97 0.83 -14.31 -14.48
C GLU A 97 0.80 -13.06 -13.60
N ARG A 98 1.34 -13.17 -12.41
CA ARG A 98 1.46 -12.05 -11.47
C ARG A 98 2.57 -11.13 -11.93
N LEU A 99 2.27 -9.84 -12.10
CA LEU A 99 3.28 -8.81 -12.31
C LEU A 99 3.95 -8.40 -11.00
N ILE A 100 3.19 -8.39 -9.92
CA ILE A 100 3.72 -8.18 -8.57
C ILE A 100 4.01 -9.56 -7.96
N THR A 101 5.27 -9.90 -7.81
CA THR A 101 5.70 -11.15 -7.19
C THR A 101 5.79 -11.02 -5.69
N GLY A 102 6.25 -9.88 -5.19
CA GLY A 102 6.36 -9.62 -3.77
C GLY A 102 6.36 -8.13 -3.45
N VAL A 103 5.99 -7.84 -2.22
CA VAL A 103 6.02 -6.49 -1.63
C VAL A 103 6.59 -6.61 -0.23
N GLN A 104 7.44 -5.65 0.14
CA GLN A 104 8.07 -5.62 1.44
C GLN A 104 8.07 -4.20 2.00
N ARG A 105 7.54 -4.04 3.20
CA ARG A 105 7.64 -2.82 3.97
C ARG A 105 9.05 -2.70 4.56
N ILE A 106 9.73 -1.61 4.29
CA ILE A 106 11.11 -1.38 4.77
C ILE A 106 11.09 -0.49 6.01
N SER A 107 10.67 0.75 5.87
CA SER A 107 10.55 1.69 6.98
C SER A 107 9.24 1.46 7.73
N ARG A 108 9.30 1.41 9.07
CA ARG A 108 8.14 1.18 9.93
C ARG A 108 8.05 2.28 10.98
N PRO A 109 6.87 2.54 11.57
CA PRO A 109 6.73 3.59 12.58
C PRO A 109 7.72 3.47 13.74
N GLY A 110 8.05 2.28 14.20
CA GLY A 110 9.03 2.03 15.26
C GLY A 110 10.47 1.91 14.78
N ARG A 111 10.71 1.85 13.49
CA ARG A 111 12.04 1.71 12.90
C ARG A 111 12.08 2.36 11.51
N ARG A 112 12.42 3.63 11.49
CA ARG A 112 12.59 4.38 10.22
C ARG A 112 13.92 4.04 9.56
N VAL A 113 13.89 3.86 8.24
CA VAL A 113 15.08 3.51 7.44
C VAL A 113 15.31 4.61 6.41
N TYR A 114 16.46 5.27 6.50
CA TYR A 114 16.87 6.36 5.61
C TYR A 114 18.12 5.97 4.85
N PHE A 115 18.19 6.38 3.59
CA PHE A 115 19.39 6.22 2.77
C PHE A 115 19.78 7.57 2.15
N GLY A 116 21.09 7.81 2.08
CA GLY A 116 21.64 8.91 1.30
C GLY A 116 21.53 8.64 -0.20
N LYS A 117 21.80 9.67 -1.00
CA LYS A 117 21.70 9.62 -2.46
C LYS A 117 22.56 8.52 -3.12
N GLU A 118 23.66 8.12 -2.46
CA GLU A 118 24.59 7.11 -2.98
C GLU A 118 24.35 5.71 -2.40
N ASP A 119 23.54 5.63 -1.33
CA ASP A 119 23.35 4.41 -0.55
C ASP A 119 22.03 3.71 -0.80
N VAL A 120 21.23 4.19 -1.75
CA VAL A 120 19.92 3.59 -2.06
C VAL A 120 20.13 2.18 -2.62
N PRO A 121 19.68 1.13 -1.91
CA PRO A 121 19.89 -0.23 -2.37
C PRO A 121 19.05 -0.56 -3.59
N GLU A 122 19.60 -1.35 -4.48
CA GLU A 122 18.86 -1.94 -5.57
C GLU A 122 18.05 -3.14 -5.09
N VAL A 123 16.83 -3.28 -5.60
CA VAL A 123 15.98 -4.42 -5.32
C VAL A 123 16.18 -5.47 -6.40
N LEU A 124 16.57 -6.69 -6.02
CA LEU A 124 16.83 -7.80 -6.94
C LEU A 124 17.72 -7.40 -8.13
N ALA A 125 18.87 -6.77 -7.84
CA ALA A 125 19.83 -6.33 -8.86
C ALA A 125 19.20 -5.43 -9.95
N GLY A 126 18.27 -4.56 -9.57
CA GLY A 126 17.59 -3.63 -10.47
C GLY A 126 16.31 -4.15 -11.12
N LEU A 127 15.93 -5.39 -10.88
CA LEU A 127 14.66 -5.97 -11.37
C LEU A 127 13.44 -5.49 -10.59
N GLY A 128 13.62 -5.14 -9.32
CA GLY A 128 12.57 -4.60 -8.47
C GLY A 128 12.64 -3.08 -8.36
N THR A 129 11.70 -2.51 -7.65
CA THR A 129 11.57 -1.07 -7.43
C THR A 129 11.48 -0.76 -5.96
N SER A 130 12.30 0.16 -5.47
CA SER A 130 12.15 0.77 -4.16
C SER A 130 11.37 2.08 -4.29
N ILE A 131 10.51 2.35 -3.33
CA ILE A 131 9.74 3.59 -3.25
C ILE A 131 10.21 4.37 -2.04
N LEU A 132 10.67 5.60 -2.28
CA LEU A 132 11.20 6.49 -1.27
C LEU A 132 10.33 7.74 -1.14
N THR A 133 10.26 8.28 0.08
CA THR A 133 9.80 9.65 0.28
C THR A 133 11.02 10.54 0.48
N THR A 134 11.14 11.58 -0.34
CA THR A 134 12.26 12.52 -0.36
C THR A 134 11.77 13.94 -0.18
N SER A 135 12.69 14.88 -0.05
CA SER A 135 12.37 16.33 -0.02
C SER A 135 11.64 16.82 -1.29
N ARG A 136 11.78 16.09 -2.38
CA ARG A 136 11.10 16.38 -3.67
C ARG A 136 9.82 15.58 -3.89
N GLY A 137 9.35 14.85 -2.87
CA GLY A 137 8.16 14.02 -2.92
C GLY A 137 8.46 12.53 -2.95
N VAL A 138 7.43 11.74 -3.24
CA VAL A 138 7.54 10.28 -3.34
C VAL A 138 8.06 9.93 -4.73
N MET A 139 9.09 9.10 -4.78
CA MET A 139 9.72 8.67 -6.04
C MET A 139 10.34 7.29 -5.91
N THR A 140 10.72 6.72 -7.04
CA THR A 140 11.47 5.45 -7.06
C THR A 140 12.93 5.67 -6.64
N GLY A 141 13.59 4.60 -6.20
CA GLY A 141 15.01 4.64 -5.89
C GLY A 141 15.87 5.10 -7.05
N ARG A 142 15.57 4.66 -8.27
CA ARG A 142 16.26 5.09 -9.49
C ARG A 142 16.10 6.58 -9.74
N ALA A 143 14.89 7.10 -9.60
CA ALA A 143 14.62 8.52 -9.75
C ALA A 143 15.32 9.35 -8.68
N ALA A 144 15.38 8.87 -7.44
CA ALA A 144 16.08 9.54 -6.35
C ALA A 144 17.59 9.64 -6.59
N VAL A 145 18.22 8.55 -7.02
CA VAL A 145 19.65 8.53 -7.40
C VAL A 145 19.92 9.48 -8.56
N LYS A 146 19.07 9.45 -9.57
CA LYS A 146 19.19 10.34 -10.75
C LYS A 146 19.01 11.82 -10.40
N ALA A 147 18.12 12.12 -9.45
CA ALA A 147 17.89 13.47 -8.96
C ALA A 147 18.95 13.90 -7.91
N GLY A 148 19.80 12.99 -7.45
CA GLY A 148 20.81 13.26 -6.43
C GLY A 148 20.25 13.51 -5.05
N VAL A 149 19.14 12.89 -4.68
CA VAL A 149 18.49 13.02 -3.38
C VAL A 149 18.38 11.67 -2.68
N GLY A 150 18.44 11.68 -1.37
CA GLY A 150 18.15 10.54 -0.52
C GLY A 150 16.82 10.74 0.21
N GLY A 151 16.40 9.73 0.95
CA GLY A 151 15.18 9.81 1.73
C GLY A 151 14.88 8.54 2.50
N GLU A 152 13.66 8.48 3.00
CA GLU A 152 13.13 7.32 3.70
C GLU A 152 12.63 6.28 2.71
N VAL A 153 13.15 5.06 2.79
CA VAL A 153 12.67 3.95 1.96
C VAL A 153 11.40 3.38 2.58
N LEU A 154 10.28 3.56 1.88
CA LEU A 154 8.98 3.11 2.34
C LEU A 154 8.79 1.60 2.13
N CYS A 155 9.01 1.14 0.92
CA CYS A 155 8.80 -0.25 0.55
C CYS A 155 9.58 -0.65 -0.69
N ASN A 156 9.72 -1.95 -0.87
CA ASN A 156 10.24 -2.57 -2.07
C ASN A 156 9.15 -3.41 -2.73
N ILE A 157 9.15 -3.41 -4.07
CA ILE A 157 8.19 -4.16 -4.89
C ILE A 157 8.96 -4.86 -6.01
N TRP A 158 8.63 -6.11 -6.27
CA TRP A 158 9.22 -6.88 -7.35
C TRP A 158 8.23 -7.87 -7.97
#